data_8c00bca0c333d450fb02a23a1f73a1ce
#
_entry.id   8c00bca0c333d450fb02a23a1f73a1ce
#
_cell.length_a   1.000
_cell.length_b   1.000
_cell.length_c   1.000
_cell.angle_alpha   90.00
_cell.angle_beta   90.00
_cell.angle_gamma   90.00
#
_symmetry.space_group_name_H-M   'P 1'
#
loop_
_entity.id
_entity.type
_entity.pdbx_description
1 polymer ?
#
loop_
_entity_poly.entity_id
_entity_poly.type
_entity_poly.pdbx_seq_one_letter_code
_entity_poly.pdbx_strand_id
1 'polypeptide(L)'
;MEKTVALYLRVSTKHQDTPEGSLISQEQRLIEWYDYHNSQAKHSKEKDPYSKYVIYKDVETGTKASKRPSYNRMLADIKMGKIHTVAAASISRLNRNLREFYELYDITQQHNVDIFSQKESFDTSTAIGRAILKFMLVFYELESEQTSERGRENRYARAKRGLWVTSTVTGYKKDPEKPGQLIPIASEVETVNLIFDLYLKHGSIS
;
A
#
# COMPACT_ATOMS: atom_id res chain seq x y z
N MET A 1 24.79 -12.59 -18.11
CA MET A 1 24.73 -11.79 -16.87
C MET A 1 24.13 -12.65 -15.76
N GLU A 2 24.61 -12.54 -14.53
CA GLU A 2 24.01 -13.25 -13.39
C GLU A 2 22.62 -12.66 -13.11
N LYS A 3 21.55 -13.46 -13.28
CA LYS A 3 20.19 -13.06 -12.95
C LYS A 3 19.88 -13.33 -11.48
N THR A 4 19.59 -12.28 -10.71
CA THR A 4 19.30 -12.36 -9.28
C THR A 4 17.83 -12.09 -9.01
N VAL A 5 17.19 -12.91 -8.17
CA VAL A 5 15.82 -12.73 -7.70
C VAL A 5 15.81 -12.14 -6.29
N ALA A 6 14.98 -11.12 -6.05
CA ALA A 6 14.63 -10.66 -4.72
C ALA A 6 13.39 -11.41 -4.22
N LEU A 7 13.53 -12.20 -3.17
CA LEU A 7 12.41 -12.84 -2.48
C LEU A 7 11.96 -11.91 -1.35
N TYR A 8 10.83 -11.22 -1.52
CA TYR A 8 10.32 -10.30 -0.53
C TYR A 8 9.25 -10.94 0.35
N LEU A 9 9.46 -10.86 1.66
CA LEU A 9 8.64 -11.48 2.69
C LEU A 9 8.15 -10.41 3.68
N ARG A 10 6.85 -10.40 3.99
CA ARG A 10 6.29 -9.48 4.97
C ARG A 10 5.19 -10.12 5.80
N VAL A 11 5.24 -9.89 7.11
CA VAL A 11 4.15 -10.24 8.03
C VAL A 11 3.80 -9.04 8.90
N SER A 12 2.55 -9.01 9.37
CA SER A 12 2.17 -8.15 10.50
C SER A 12 2.31 -8.95 11.79
N THR A 13 2.60 -8.27 12.90
CA THR A 13 2.69 -8.92 14.23
C THR A 13 1.43 -9.71 14.61
N LYS A 14 0.26 -9.35 14.06
CA LYS A 14 -1.02 -10.05 14.27
C LYS A 14 -1.15 -11.37 13.48
N HIS A 15 -0.31 -11.61 12.48
CA HIS A 15 -0.40 -12.77 11.57
C HIS A 15 0.85 -13.65 11.62
N GLN A 16 1.73 -13.47 12.61
CA GLN A 16 2.89 -14.35 12.79
C GLN A 16 2.48 -15.78 13.18
N ASP A 17 1.30 -15.92 13.80
CA ASP A 17 0.85 -17.19 14.39
C ASP A 17 0.01 -18.06 13.44
N THR A 18 -0.29 -17.60 12.22
CA THR A 18 -0.99 -18.46 11.24
C THR A 18 -0.01 -19.23 10.39
N PRO A 19 -0.17 -20.57 10.27
CA PRO A 19 0.76 -21.42 9.50
C PRO A 19 0.95 -20.94 8.06
N GLU A 20 -0.10 -20.46 7.41
CA GLU A 20 -0.09 -20.00 6.01
C GLU A 20 0.47 -18.59 5.81
N GLY A 21 0.45 -17.74 6.84
CA GLY A 21 0.89 -16.34 6.80
C GLY A 21 2.30 -16.11 7.34
N SER A 22 2.93 -17.10 7.93
CA SER A 22 4.25 -16.97 8.56
C SER A 22 5.35 -16.63 7.56
N LEU A 23 6.41 -15.95 8.02
CA LEU A 23 7.60 -15.70 7.19
C LEU A 23 8.22 -16.99 6.66
N ILE A 24 8.25 -18.04 7.50
CA ILE A 24 8.83 -19.33 7.15
C ILE A 24 8.06 -19.95 5.97
N SER A 25 6.74 -19.98 6.04
CA SER A 25 5.90 -20.52 4.97
C SER A 25 6.01 -19.72 3.67
N GLN A 26 6.09 -18.38 3.74
CA GLN A 26 6.31 -17.56 2.56
C GLN A 26 7.68 -17.82 1.93
N GLU A 27 8.72 -17.88 2.76
CA GLU A 27 10.09 -18.17 2.32
C GLU A 27 10.18 -19.52 1.61
N GLN A 28 9.66 -20.57 2.23
CA GLN A 28 9.69 -21.91 1.66
C GLN A 28 8.99 -21.95 0.29
N ARG A 29 7.78 -21.40 0.18
CA ARG A 29 7.04 -21.36 -1.09
C ARG A 29 7.74 -20.58 -2.19
N LEU A 30 8.42 -19.47 -1.86
CA LEU A 30 9.15 -18.69 -2.85
C LEU A 30 10.47 -19.37 -3.26
N ILE A 31 11.12 -20.11 -2.37
CA ILE A 31 12.27 -20.94 -2.72
C ILE A 31 11.85 -22.10 -3.62
N GLU A 32 10.74 -22.79 -3.30
CA GLU A 32 10.18 -23.84 -4.16
C GLU A 32 9.83 -23.31 -5.56
N TRP A 33 9.26 -22.10 -5.65
CA TRP A 33 9.03 -21.45 -6.94
C TRP A 33 10.33 -21.15 -7.69
N TYR A 34 11.36 -20.66 -7.01
CA TYR A 34 12.67 -20.38 -7.60
C TYR A 34 13.31 -21.67 -8.15
N ASP A 35 13.28 -22.74 -7.39
CA ASP A 35 13.82 -24.05 -7.80
C ASP A 35 13.03 -24.63 -8.97
N TYR A 36 11.69 -24.53 -8.94
CA TYR A 36 10.84 -24.94 -10.05
C TYR A 36 11.13 -24.13 -11.32
N HIS A 37 11.24 -22.81 -11.23
CA HIS A 37 11.57 -21.95 -12.37
C HIS A 37 12.91 -22.36 -12.98
N ASN A 38 13.94 -22.56 -12.17
CA ASN A 38 15.25 -22.95 -12.62
C ASN A 38 15.28 -24.36 -13.22
N SER A 39 14.47 -25.27 -12.69
CA SER A 39 14.27 -26.60 -13.28
C SER A 39 13.65 -26.51 -14.68
N GLN A 40 12.61 -25.71 -14.87
CA GLN A 40 11.98 -25.50 -16.17
C GLN A 40 12.93 -24.83 -17.17
N ALA A 41 13.71 -23.82 -16.72
CA ALA A 41 14.67 -23.13 -17.55
C ALA A 41 15.76 -24.03 -18.12
N LYS A 42 16.14 -25.11 -17.42
CA LYS A 42 17.09 -26.10 -17.94
C LYS A 42 16.53 -26.91 -19.11
N HIS A 43 15.22 -27.04 -19.21
CA HIS A 43 14.54 -27.86 -20.22
C HIS A 43 13.85 -27.02 -21.33
N SER A 44 13.85 -25.70 -21.20
CA SER A 44 13.23 -24.75 -22.14
C SER A 44 14.23 -23.69 -22.57
N LYS A 45 14.25 -23.37 -23.86
CA LYS A 45 15.03 -22.24 -24.39
C LYS A 45 14.34 -20.89 -24.20
N GLU A 46 13.11 -20.90 -23.69
CA GLU A 46 12.28 -19.69 -23.53
C GLU A 46 12.51 -18.99 -22.18
N LYS A 47 13.10 -19.69 -21.21
CA LYS A 47 13.35 -19.13 -19.87
C LYS A 47 14.82 -19.21 -19.54
N ASP A 48 15.38 -18.09 -19.09
CA ASP A 48 16.74 -18.08 -18.57
C ASP A 48 16.73 -18.40 -17.06
N PRO A 49 17.64 -19.26 -16.59
CA PRO A 49 17.72 -19.58 -15.18
C PRO A 49 18.21 -18.39 -14.34
N TYR A 50 17.75 -18.30 -13.12
CA TYR A 50 18.31 -17.39 -12.13
C TYR A 50 19.59 -17.96 -11.52
N SER A 51 20.60 -17.11 -11.34
CA SER A 51 21.88 -17.53 -10.75
C SER A 51 21.82 -17.62 -9.23
N LYS A 52 21.05 -16.75 -8.59
CA LYS A 52 20.89 -16.67 -7.13
C LYS A 52 19.63 -15.92 -6.72
N TYR A 53 19.27 -16.05 -5.45
CA TYR A 53 18.27 -15.23 -4.83
C TYR A 53 18.80 -14.48 -3.60
N VAL A 54 18.14 -13.37 -3.26
CA VAL A 54 18.39 -12.58 -2.04
C VAL A 54 17.07 -12.41 -1.30
N ILE A 55 17.08 -12.67 0.00
CA ILE A 55 15.88 -12.57 0.83
C ILE A 55 15.81 -11.20 1.51
N TYR A 56 14.64 -10.57 1.42
CA TYR A 56 14.29 -9.31 2.06
C TYR A 56 13.10 -9.55 2.98
N LYS A 57 13.29 -9.40 4.30
CA LYS A 57 12.26 -9.69 5.31
C LYS A 57 11.91 -8.43 6.09
N ASP A 58 10.63 -8.10 6.17
CA ASP A 58 10.10 -7.04 7.03
C ASP A 58 8.99 -7.59 7.95
N VAL A 59 9.04 -7.18 9.22
CA VAL A 59 7.98 -7.44 10.20
C VAL A 59 7.29 -6.12 10.50
N GLU A 60 5.99 -6.05 10.22
CA GLU A 60 5.20 -4.84 10.43
C GLU A 60 4.64 -4.80 11.85
N THR A 61 5.18 -3.92 12.67
CA THR A 61 4.62 -3.57 13.98
C THR A 61 3.51 -2.53 13.77
N GLY A 62 2.34 -2.72 14.41
CA GLY A 62 1.11 -1.95 14.18
C GLY A 62 1.16 -0.44 14.48
N THR A 63 2.32 0.16 14.64
CA THR A 63 2.52 1.60 14.80
C THR A 63 2.57 2.30 13.44
N LYS A 64 1.97 3.50 13.34
CA LYS A 64 1.83 4.30 12.11
C LYS A 64 3.13 4.57 11.33
N ALA A 65 4.28 4.31 11.90
CA ALA A 65 5.60 4.55 11.32
C ALA A 65 6.38 3.24 11.07
N SER A 66 5.71 2.14 10.74
CA SER A 66 6.42 0.90 10.41
C SER A 66 7.39 1.15 9.25
N LYS A 67 8.65 1.31 9.59
CA LYS A 67 9.75 1.39 8.63
C LYS A 67 9.89 0.01 7.99
N ARG A 68 10.06 -0.03 6.67
CA ARG A 68 10.31 -1.24 5.89
C ARG A 68 11.76 -1.22 5.39
N PRO A 69 12.75 -1.44 6.27
CA PRO A 69 14.16 -1.29 5.91
C PRO A 69 14.58 -2.26 4.80
N SER A 70 14.06 -3.48 4.82
CA SER A 70 14.39 -4.48 3.79
C SER A 70 13.74 -4.15 2.45
N TYR A 71 12.52 -3.60 2.44
CA TYR A 71 11.90 -3.11 1.21
C TYR A 71 12.69 -1.96 0.59
N ASN A 72 13.09 -0.98 1.40
CA ASN A 72 13.89 0.14 0.92
C ASN A 72 15.26 -0.31 0.39
N ARG A 73 15.89 -1.29 1.05
CA ARG A 73 17.12 -1.91 0.56
C ARG A 73 16.88 -2.62 -0.78
N MET A 74 15.79 -3.36 -0.92
CA MET A 74 15.40 -4.00 -2.18
C MET A 74 15.25 -2.97 -3.31
N LEU A 75 14.55 -1.85 -3.06
CA LEU A 75 14.43 -0.76 -4.04
C LEU A 75 15.77 -0.16 -4.43
N ALA A 76 16.68 0.03 -3.48
CA ALA A 76 18.03 0.50 -3.76
C ALA A 76 18.80 -0.50 -4.62
N ASP A 77 18.73 -1.80 -4.32
CA ASP A 77 19.38 -2.85 -5.08
C ASP A 77 18.79 -3.01 -6.51
N ILE A 78 17.48 -2.76 -6.69
CA ILE A 78 16.84 -2.65 -8.02
C ILE A 78 17.47 -1.49 -8.81
N LYS A 79 17.52 -0.30 -8.22
CA LYS A 79 18.09 0.90 -8.87
C LYS A 79 19.58 0.76 -9.22
N MET A 80 20.31 -0.07 -8.48
CA MET A 80 21.71 -0.42 -8.75
C MET A 80 21.86 -1.53 -9.81
N GLY A 81 20.77 -2.04 -10.39
CA GLY A 81 20.83 -3.12 -11.39
C GLY A 81 21.22 -4.49 -10.82
N LYS A 82 21.14 -4.70 -9.49
CA LYS A 82 21.51 -5.96 -8.86
C LYS A 82 20.39 -7.00 -8.88
N ILE A 83 19.14 -6.57 -9.05
CA ILE A 83 17.93 -7.40 -9.02
C ILE A 83 17.32 -7.42 -10.43
N HIS A 84 16.88 -8.60 -10.86
CA HIS A 84 16.27 -8.83 -12.17
C HIS A 84 14.79 -9.23 -12.05
N THR A 85 14.41 -9.81 -10.90
CA THR A 85 13.03 -10.19 -10.63
C THR A 85 12.73 -9.99 -9.15
N VAL A 86 11.56 -9.44 -8.83
CA VAL A 86 11.01 -9.38 -7.47
C VAL A 86 9.91 -10.42 -7.35
N ALA A 87 10.06 -11.36 -6.43
CA ALA A 87 9.07 -12.40 -6.14
C ALA A 87 8.47 -12.21 -4.75
N ALA A 88 7.14 -12.31 -4.66
CA ALA A 88 6.40 -12.24 -3.40
C ALA A 88 5.27 -13.26 -3.35
N ALA A 89 4.85 -13.63 -2.14
CA ALA A 89 3.74 -14.55 -1.95
C ALA A 89 2.39 -13.96 -2.41
N SER A 90 2.23 -12.63 -2.36
CA SER A 90 1.08 -11.89 -2.89
C SER A 90 1.42 -10.40 -3.03
N ILE A 91 0.64 -9.67 -3.85
CA ILE A 91 0.75 -8.20 -3.96
C ILE A 91 0.57 -7.54 -2.61
N SER A 92 -0.38 -8.02 -1.80
CA SER A 92 -0.62 -7.48 -0.46
C SER A 92 0.54 -7.67 0.51
N ARG A 93 1.45 -8.59 0.25
CA ARG A 93 2.72 -8.75 0.99
C ARG A 93 3.79 -7.80 0.47
N LEU A 94 3.80 -7.58 -0.82
CA LEU A 94 4.76 -6.69 -1.48
C LEU A 94 4.49 -5.22 -1.12
N ASN A 95 3.22 -4.79 -1.16
CA ASN A 95 2.81 -3.42 -0.92
C ASN A 95 1.63 -3.33 0.05
N ARG A 96 1.48 -2.19 0.73
CA ARG A 96 0.38 -1.92 1.68
C ARG A 96 -0.88 -1.45 1.00
N ASN A 97 -0.70 -0.72 -0.09
CA ASN A 97 -1.76 -0.15 -0.89
C ASN A 97 -1.30 -0.09 -2.35
N LEU A 98 -2.20 0.25 -3.23
CA LEU A 98 -1.90 0.25 -4.64
C LEU A 98 -0.96 1.38 -5.06
N ARG A 99 -1.02 2.52 -4.43
CA ARG A 99 -0.11 3.62 -4.74
C ARG A 99 1.35 3.17 -4.58
N GLU A 100 1.67 2.51 -3.45
CA GLU A 100 2.99 1.92 -3.26
C GLU A 100 3.31 0.87 -4.33
N PHE A 101 2.31 0.10 -4.78
CA PHE A 101 2.51 -0.88 -5.83
C PHE A 101 2.78 -0.24 -7.19
N TYR A 102 2.08 0.86 -7.53
CA TYR A 102 2.39 1.63 -8.74
C TYR A 102 3.80 2.21 -8.70
N GLU A 103 4.20 2.79 -7.58
CA GLU A 103 5.55 3.32 -7.40
C GLU A 103 6.62 2.23 -7.58
N LEU A 104 6.38 1.04 -7.04
CA LEU A 104 7.24 -0.12 -7.27
C LEU A 104 7.24 -0.54 -8.74
N TYR A 105 6.07 -0.65 -9.35
CA TYR A 105 5.94 -1.07 -10.74
C TYR A 105 6.67 -0.12 -11.69
N ASP A 106 6.53 1.19 -11.50
CA ASP A 106 7.27 2.19 -12.28
C ASP A 106 8.78 2.02 -12.12
N ILE A 107 9.27 1.83 -10.91
CA ILE A 107 10.69 1.57 -10.66
C ILE A 107 11.14 0.30 -11.36
N THR A 108 10.37 -0.78 -11.28
CA THR A 108 10.72 -2.05 -11.92
C THR A 108 10.74 -1.95 -13.44
N GLN A 109 9.80 -1.20 -14.04
CA GLN A 109 9.79 -0.96 -15.48
C GLN A 109 11.00 -0.14 -15.94
N GLN A 110 11.37 0.92 -15.22
CA GLN A 110 12.53 1.77 -15.53
C GLN A 110 13.85 0.99 -15.49
N HIS A 111 13.93 -0.04 -14.66
CA HIS A 111 15.14 -0.86 -14.47
C HIS A 111 15.07 -2.25 -15.11
N ASN A 112 14.03 -2.54 -15.92
CA ASN A 112 13.81 -3.84 -16.58
C ASN A 112 13.79 -5.00 -15.57
N VAL A 113 13.09 -4.82 -14.45
CA VAL A 113 12.92 -5.82 -13.40
C VAL A 113 11.52 -6.41 -13.50
N ASP A 114 11.41 -7.73 -13.49
CA ASP A 114 10.14 -8.43 -13.50
C ASP A 114 9.54 -8.56 -12.10
N ILE A 115 8.21 -8.69 -12.05
CA ILE A 115 7.47 -8.95 -10.81
C ILE A 115 6.75 -10.29 -10.93
N PHE A 116 6.94 -11.15 -9.95
CA PHE A 116 6.20 -12.39 -9.76
C PHE A 116 5.37 -12.34 -8.48
N SER A 117 4.09 -12.70 -8.58
CA SER A 117 3.20 -12.90 -7.44
C SER A 117 2.58 -14.27 -7.48
N GLN A 118 2.82 -15.05 -6.42
CA GLN A 118 2.38 -16.44 -6.35
C GLN A 118 0.85 -16.55 -6.24
N LYS A 119 0.24 -15.82 -5.31
CA LYS A 119 -1.20 -15.91 -5.04
C LYS A 119 -2.06 -15.48 -6.24
N GLU A 120 -1.67 -14.37 -6.87
CA GLU A 120 -2.37 -13.83 -8.03
C GLU A 120 -1.93 -14.50 -9.33
N SER A 121 -0.96 -15.42 -9.28
CA SER A 121 -0.48 -16.23 -10.41
C SER A 121 -0.09 -15.40 -11.64
N PHE A 122 0.56 -14.26 -11.44
CA PHE A 122 1.08 -13.48 -12.55
C PHE A 122 2.60 -13.33 -12.51
N ASP A 123 3.17 -13.18 -13.71
CA ASP A 123 4.60 -13.00 -13.96
C ASP A 123 4.75 -11.96 -15.06
N THR A 124 5.33 -10.80 -14.76
CA THR A 124 5.48 -9.70 -15.73
C THR A 124 6.54 -9.96 -16.81
N SER A 125 7.33 -11.02 -16.68
CA SER A 125 8.21 -11.48 -17.77
C SER A 125 7.40 -11.92 -19.00
N THR A 126 6.13 -12.34 -18.79
CA THR A 126 5.22 -12.75 -19.86
C THR A 126 4.31 -11.60 -20.32
N ALA A 127 3.93 -11.59 -21.61
CA ALA A 127 2.99 -10.61 -22.15
C ALA A 127 1.61 -10.69 -21.45
N ILE A 128 1.14 -11.90 -21.16
CA ILE A 128 -0.11 -12.14 -20.46
C ILE A 128 -0.05 -11.63 -19.03
N GLY A 129 1.03 -11.89 -18.30
CA GLY A 129 1.22 -11.39 -16.93
C GLY A 129 1.23 -9.87 -16.87
N ARG A 130 1.90 -9.20 -17.81
CA ARG A 130 1.86 -7.73 -17.93
C ARG A 130 0.44 -7.20 -18.24
N ALA A 131 -0.32 -7.90 -19.08
CA ALA A 131 -1.70 -7.53 -19.38
C ALA A 131 -2.60 -7.69 -18.14
N ILE A 132 -2.52 -8.82 -17.45
CA ILE A 132 -3.25 -9.08 -16.19
C ILE A 132 -2.96 -7.99 -15.17
N LEU A 133 -1.70 -7.66 -14.97
CA LEU A 133 -1.30 -6.60 -14.04
C LEU A 133 -1.95 -5.26 -14.41
N LYS A 134 -1.90 -4.85 -15.68
CA LYS A 134 -2.54 -3.61 -16.14
C LYS A 134 -4.04 -3.61 -15.89
N PHE A 135 -4.72 -4.73 -16.13
CA PHE A 135 -6.15 -4.87 -15.81
C PHE A 135 -6.41 -4.71 -14.30
N MET A 136 -5.62 -5.36 -13.46
CA MET A 136 -5.76 -5.23 -12.00
C MET A 136 -5.58 -3.77 -11.55
N LEU A 137 -4.64 -3.06 -12.14
CA LEU A 137 -4.39 -1.65 -11.85
C LEU A 137 -5.59 -0.78 -12.23
N VAL A 138 -6.16 -0.96 -13.42
CA VAL A 138 -7.37 -0.23 -13.88
C VAL A 138 -8.58 -0.54 -12.99
N PHE A 139 -8.80 -1.80 -12.64
CA PHE A 139 -9.90 -2.18 -11.73
C PHE A 139 -9.79 -1.50 -10.38
N TYR A 140 -8.60 -1.38 -9.88
CA TYR A 140 -8.37 -0.75 -8.58
C TYR A 140 -8.53 0.77 -8.61
N GLU A 141 -8.13 1.44 -9.70
CA GLU A 141 -8.44 2.86 -9.90
C GLU A 141 -9.94 3.08 -9.86
N LEU A 142 -10.69 2.26 -10.60
CA LEU A 142 -12.15 2.32 -10.62
C LEU A 142 -12.77 2.13 -9.23
N GLU A 143 -12.29 1.15 -8.45
CA GLU A 143 -12.76 0.90 -7.08
C GLU A 143 -12.45 2.09 -6.14
N SER A 144 -11.27 2.69 -6.29
CA SER A 144 -10.86 3.86 -5.53
C SER A 144 -11.74 5.08 -5.84
N GLU A 145 -12.02 5.31 -7.14
CA GLU A 145 -12.91 6.38 -7.59
C GLU A 145 -14.33 6.19 -7.06
N GLN A 146 -14.90 5.00 -7.21
CA GLN A 146 -16.23 4.67 -6.69
C GLN A 146 -16.32 4.85 -5.17
N THR A 147 -15.28 4.47 -4.43
CA THR A 147 -15.23 4.66 -2.97
C THR A 147 -15.21 6.14 -2.61
N SER A 148 -14.45 6.93 -3.36
CA SER A 148 -14.40 8.39 -3.19
C SER A 148 -15.75 9.06 -3.49
N GLU A 149 -16.41 8.64 -4.57
CA GLU A 149 -17.75 9.14 -4.95
C GLU A 149 -18.79 8.81 -3.88
N ARG A 150 -18.88 7.55 -3.46
CA ARG A 150 -19.78 7.14 -2.36
C ARG A 150 -19.51 7.92 -1.06
N GLY A 151 -18.23 8.19 -0.77
CA GLY A 151 -17.84 9.00 0.39
C GLY A 151 -18.33 10.44 0.26
N ARG A 152 -18.28 11.04 -0.94
CA ARG A 152 -18.76 12.38 -1.25
C ARG A 152 -20.28 12.46 -1.15
N GLU A 153 -20.98 11.52 -1.77
CA GLU A 153 -22.43 11.42 -1.72
C GLU A 153 -22.96 11.27 -0.29
N ASN A 154 -22.31 10.40 0.50
CA ASN A 154 -22.67 10.22 1.90
C ASN A 154 -22.47 11.51 2.71
N ARG A 155 -21.35 12.23 2.51
CA ARG A 155 -21.14 13.54 3.16
C ARG A 155 -22.20 14.54 2.74
N TYR A 156 -22.53 14.61 1.46
CA TYR A 156 -23.57 15.49 0.94
C TYR A 156 -24.95 15.17 1.51
N ALA A 157 -25.34 13.91 1.53
CA ALA A 157 -26.61 13.46 2.12
C ALA A 157 -26.70 13.76 3.63
N ARG A 158 -25.58 13.62 4.35
CA ARG A 158 -25.51 13.98 5.78
C ARG A 158 -25.62 15.48 5.97
N ALA A 159 -24.90 16.27 5.17
CA ALA A 159 -24.98 17.73 5.23
C ALA A 159 -26.40 18.26 4.96
N LYS A 160 -27.10 17.69 3.97
CA LYS A 160 -28.52 18.01 3.71
C LYS A 160 -29.44 17.76 4.90
N ARG A 161 -29.12 16.80 5.76
CA ARG A 161 -29.85 16.51 7.00
C ARG A 161 -29.36 17.35 8.19
N GLY A 162 -28.53 18.36 7.95
CA GLY A 162 -27.97 19.22 9.01
C GLY A 162 -26.96 18.54 9.91
N LEU A 163 -26.40 17.38 9.49
CA LEU A 163 -25.41 16.67 10.27
C LEU A 163 -24.01 17.15 9.95
N TRP A 164 -23.19 17.29 10.95
CA TRP A 164 -21.78 17.64 10.79
C TRP A 164 -20.99 16.50 10.12
N VAL A 165 -20.20 16.84 9.10
CA VAL A 165 -19.56 15.84 8.22
C VAL A 165 -18.04 15.93 8.16
N THR A 166 -17.44 16.94 8.80
CA THR A 166 -15.98 17.13 8.78
C THR A 166 -15.34 16.88 10.16
N SER A 167 -14.05 17.22 10.29
CA SER A 167 -13.37 17.29 11.59
C SER A 167 -14.02 18.36 12.47
N THR A 168 -13.88 18.23 13.79
CA THR A 168 -14.33 19.26 14.74
C THR A 168 -13.58 20.57 14.49
N VAL A 169 -14.27 21.68 14.70
CA VAL A 169 -13.70 23.03 14.66
C VAL A 169 -13.46 23.53 16.08
N THR A 170 -12.56 24.49 16.25
CA THR A 170 -12.29 25.14 17.54
C THR A 170 -13.58 25.67 18.14
N GLY A 171 -13.78 25.49 19.43
CA GLY A 171 -14.99 25.89 20.15
C GLY A 171 -16.08 24.85 20.19
N TYR A 172 -15.95 23.74 19.44
CA TYR A 172 -16.98 22.71 19.36
C TYR A 172 -16.42 21.29 19.51
N LYS A 173 -17.20 20.40 20.12
CA LYS A 173 -16.96 18.94 20.16
C LYS A 173 -18.17 18.19 19.62
N LYS A 174 -17.94 16.94 19.23
CA LYS A 174 -19.04 16.05 18.82
C LYS A 174 -19.94 15.75 20.01
N ASP A 175 -21.25 15.83 19.79
CA ASP A 175 -22.24 15.42 20.76
C ASP A 175 -22.19 13.88 20.93
N PRO A 176 -21.93 13.35 22.15
CA PRO A 176 -21.87 11.93 22.36
C PRO A 176 -23.24 11.24 22.27
N GLU A 177 -24.34 11.99 22.53
CA GLU A 177 -25.70 11.45 22.53
C GLU A 177 -26.36 11.56 21.15
N LYS A 178 -25.94 12.56 20.34
CA LYS A 178 -26.55 12.84 19.04
C LYS A 178 -25.48 12.79 17.93
N PRO A 179 -25.21 11.62 17.34
CA PRO A 179 -24.20 11.47 16.30
C PRO A 179 -24.42 12.42 15.12
N GLY A 180 -23.39 13.19 14.78
CA GLY A 180 -23.43 14.16 13.70
C GLY A 180 -23.85 15.58 14.13
N GLN A 181 -24.07 15.84 15.40
CA GLN A 181 -24.23 17.18 15.96
C GLN A 181 -22.96 17.64 16.66
N LEU A 182 -22.79 18.96 16.74
CA LEU A 182 -21.74 19.59 17.52
C LEU A 182 -22.36 20.31 18.73
N ILE A 183 -21.66 20.25 19.85
CA ILE A 183 -21.95 21.04 21.05
C ILE A 183 -20.78 21.95 21.36
N PRO A 184 -21.04 23.18 21.87
CA PRO A 184 -19.98 24.11 22.21
C PRO A 184 -19.14 23.60 23.38
N ILE A 185 -17.85 23.93 23.38
CA ILE A 185 -16.93 23.69 24.50
C ILE A 185 -16.90 24.98 25.32
N ALA A 186 -17.48 24.95 26.52
CA ALA A 186 -17.65 26.14 27.36
C ALA A 186 -16.35 26.92 27.61
N SER A 187 -15.22 26.23 27.79
CA SER A 187 -13.91 26.85 27.99
C SER A 187 -13.32 27.53 26.74
N GLU A 188 -13.87 27.29 25.56
CA GLU A 188 -13.36 27.82 24.27
C GLU A 188 -14.29 28.90 23.69
N VAL A 189 -15.51 29.05 24.21
CA VAL A 189 -16.53 30.01 23.70
C VAL A 189 -16.00 31.44 23.69
N GLU A 190 -15.38 31.89 24.77
CA GLU A 190 -14.81 33.23 24.87
C GLU A 190 -13.73 33.46 23.82
N THR A 191 -12.87 32.49 23.58
CA THR A 191 -11.82 32.58 22.55
C THR A 191 -12.41 32.70 21.15
N VAL A 192 -13.45 31.89 20.86
CA VAL A 192 -14.13 31.94 19.56
C VAL A 192 -14.81 33.27 19.34
N ASN A 193 -15.52 33.81 20.35
CA ASN A 193 -16.15 35.13 20.27
C ASN A 193 -15.10 36.23 20.05
N LEU A 194 -13.99 36.21 20.78
CA LEU A 194 -12.89 37.15 20.60
C LEU A 194 -12.32 37.10 19.17
N ILE A 195 -12.19 35.92 18.57
CA ILE A 195 -11.72 35.78 17.18
C ILE A 195 -12.71 36.49 16.22
N PHE A 196 -14.01 36.28 16.39
CA PHE A 196 -15.03 36.96 15.57
C PHE A 196 -15.02 38.46 15.76
N ASP A 197 -14.93 38.95 17.00
CA ASP A 197 -14.91 40.40 17.31
C ASP A 197 -13.68 41.09 16.71
N LEU A 198 -12.51 40.44 16.81
CA LEU A 198 -11.27 40.92 16.20
C LEU A 198 -11.36 40.94 14.67
N TYR A 199 -11.94 39.90 14.08
CA TYR A 199 -12.14 39.86 12.62
C TYR A 199 -13.07 40.93 12.14
N LEU A 200 -14.20 41.16 12.82
CA LEU A 200 -15.14 42.24 12.48
C LEU A 200 -14.52 43.64 12.62
N LYS A 201 -13.60 43.78 13.56
CA LYS A 201 -12.91 45.08 13.80
C LYS A 201 -11.78 45.34 12.81
N HIS A 202 -11.02 44.32 12.41
CA HIS A 202 -9.81 44.48 11.61
C HIS A 202 -9.92 43.97 10.17
N GLY A 203 -10.93 43.17 9.83
CA GLY A 203 -11.17 42.63 8.49
C GLY A 203 -10.11 41.64 8.01
N SER A 204 -9.20 41.19 8.90
CA SER A 204 -8.09 40.30 8.58
C SER A 204 -7.83 39.32 9.73
N ILE A 205 -7.32 38.10 9.39
CA ILE A 205 -6.90 37.07 10.34
C ILE A 205 -5.37 37.10 10.54
N SER A 206 -4.66 37.96 9.85
CA SER A 206 -3.20 38.14 9.96
C SER A 206 -2.87 39.25 10.98
#